data_6e8e6ef2c8b81732760596f019811202
#
_entry.id   6e8e6ef2c8b81732760596f019811202
#
_cell.length_a   1.000
_cell.length_b   1.000
_cell.length_c   1.000
_cell.angle_alpha   90.00
_cell.angle_beta   90.00
_cell.angle_gamma   90.00
#
_symmetry.space_group_name_H-M   'P 1'
#
loop_
_entity.id
_entity.type
_entity.pdbx_description
1 polymer ?
#
loop_
_entity_poly.entity_id
_entity_poly.type
_entity_poly.pdbx_seq_one_letter_code
_entity_poly.pdbx_strand_id
1 'polypeptide(L)'
;MEPTACTPAAGWEKGQVENQVGVVRERLFKPRLRFASYAEMNAWLLEQCVSSARAQRHPEIPDRSVWEVFEAERPSLVPYAGHFDGFHAVPASVSKTCLVRFDNNRYSVQSRAVGRPVEVHAYAERIVIRQDGETVGDHPRCFGRGQTVYDPWHYVPVLARKPGALRNGAPFKAWSLPGALGRVQQKLTGRSDGDRQMVDILGTVLTDGLAAVEAACAEALAGNACGSGGVLNILSRRRAPMPPVTIATPDALRLQHPPLADCARYDTLRRPDHGAP
;
A
#
# COMPACT_ATOMS: atom_id res chain seq x y z
N MET A 1 -10.80 -32.14 -21.21
CA MET A 1 -11.92 -32.23 -20.26
C MET A 1 -12.73 -30.95 -20.41
N GLU A 2 -13.98 -31.04 -20.83
CA GLU A 2 -14.89 -29.85 -20.80
C GLU A 2 -15.46 -29.69 -19.39
N PRO A 3 -15.33 -28.51 -18.79
CA PRO A 3 -15.94 -28.25 -17.50
C PRO A 3 -17.47 -28.20 -17.64
N THR A 4 -18.16 -29.06 -16.93
CA THR A 4 -19.63 -29.07 -16.89
C THR A 4 -20.11 -28.42 -15.60
N ALA A 5 -20.86 -27.34 -15.71
CA ALA A 5 -21.46 -26.69 -14.56
C ALA A 5 -22.70 -27.48 -14.10
N CYS A 6 -22.85 -27.66 -12.78
CA CYS A 6 -24.07 -28.22 -12.21
C CYS A 6 -25.25 -27.24 -12.38
N THR A 7 -26.46 -27.78 -12.47
CA THR A 7 -27.69 -26.98 -12.49
C THR A 7 -27.79 -26.09 -11.23
N PRO A 8 -28.16 -24.82 -11.33
CA PRO A 8 -28.35 -23.98 -10.15
C PRO A 8 -29.31 -24.63 -9.15
N ALA A 9 -28.90 -24.66 -7.87
CA ALA A 9 -29.59 -25.27 -6.75
C ALA A 9 -29.77 -26.81 -6.79
N ALA A 10 -29.11 -27.52 -7.72
CA ALA A 10 -29.14 -28.98 -7.82
C ALA A 10 -28.07 -29.65 -6.94
N GLY A 11 -28.24 -29.61 -5.62
CA GLY A 11 -27.30 -30.23 -4.65
C GLY A 11 -27.10 -31.74 -4.89
N TRP A 12 -28.09 -32.44 -5.40
CA TRP A 12 -28.00 -33.89 -5.68
C TRP A 12 -26.98 -34.24 -6.76
N GLU A 13 -26.64 -33.33 -7.67
CA GLU A 13 -25.60 -33.53 -8.67
C GLU A 13 -24.19 -33.56 -8.05
N LYS A 14 -24.05 -33.12 -6.77
CA LYS A 14 -22.79 -33.07 -6.02
C LYS A 14 -22.70 -34.08 -4.88
N GLY A 15 -23.54 -35.11 -4.89
CA GLY A 15 -23.66 -36.07 -3.79
C GLY A 15 -22.34 -36.69 -3.31
N GLN A 16 -21.38 -36.92 -4.19
CA GLN A 16 -20.05 -37.41 -3.79
C GLN A 16 -19.28 -36.37 -2.98
N VAL A 17 -19.29 -35.09 -3.37
CA VAL A 17 -18.58 -34.03 -2.66
C VAL A 17 -19.19 -33.79 -1.28
N GLU A 18 -20.53 -33.78 -1.18
CA GLU A 18 -21.22 -33.60 0.10
C GLU A 18 -20.95 -34.77 1.06
N ASN A 19 -20.94 -35.99 0.56
CA ASN A 19 -20.58 -37.16 1.35
C ASN A 19 -19.11 -37.07 1.85
N GLN A 20 -18.16 -36.67 0.98
CA GLN A 20 -16.77 -36.47 1.38
C GLN A 20 -16.59 -35.38 2.46
N VAL A 21 -17.33 -34.30 2.37
CA VAL A 21 -17.35 -33.26 3.44
C VAL A 21 -17.79 -33.90 4.76
N GLY A 22 -18.84 -34.72 4.77
CA GLY A 22 -19.28 -35.46 5.94
C GLY A 22 -18.19 -36.37 6.49
N VAL A 23 -17.58 -37.18 5.65
CA VAL A 23 -16.49 -38.11 6.04
C VAL A 23 -15.31 -37.36 6.63
N VAL A 24 -14.86 -36.27 6.02
CA VAL A 24 -13.75 -35.44 6.51
C VAL A 24 -14.07 -34.86 7.88
N ARG A 25 -15.27 -34.33 8.07
CA ARG A 25 -15.70 -33.78 9.38
C ARG A 25 -15.73 -34.82 10.49
N GLU A 26 -16.29 -35.99 10.23
CA GLU A 26 -16.36 -37.08 11.20
C GLU A 26 -14.97 -37.62 11.53
N ARG A 27 -14.12 -37.76 10.54
CA ARG A 27 -12.79 -38.40 10.69
C ARG A 27 -11.74 -37.49 11.30
N LEU A 28 -11.71 -36.22 10.87
CA LEU A 28 -10.64 -35.29 11.25
C LEU A 28 -11.04 -34.30 12.36
N PHE A 29 -12.32 -33.97 12.50
CA PHE A 29 -12.77 -32.96 13.46
C PHE A 29 -13.56 -33.51 14.66
N LYS A 30 -13.53 -34.82 14.85
CA LYS A 30 -14.04 -35.48 16.06
C LYS A 30 -12.92 -36.29 16.76
N PRO A 31 -12.71 -36.07 18.07
CA PRO A 31 -13.34 -35.07 18.97
C PRO A 31 -12.96 -33.63 18.54
N ARG A 32 -13.70 -32.63 19.07
CA ARG A 32 -13.50 -31.21 18.74
C ARG A 32 -12.07 -30.77 19.08
N LEU A 33 -11.32 -30.38 18.06
CA LEU A 33 -9.96 -29.89 18.16
C LEU A 33 -9.92 -28.39 18.48
N ARG A 34 -8.79 -27.93 19.02
CA ARG A 34 -8.51 -26.52 19.28
C ARG A 34 -7.17 -26.18 18.68
N PHE A 35 -7.12 -25.05 17.95
CA PHE A 35 -5.92 -24.51 17.31
C PHE A 35 -5.75 -23.07 17.74
N ALA A 36 -4.51 -22.59 17.82
CA ALA A 36 -4.20 -21.19 18.13
C ALA A 36 -4.51 -20.27 16.93
N SER A 37 -4.44 -20.79 15.70
CA SER A 37 -4.73 -20.02 14.47
C SER A 37 -5.25 -20.90 13.35
N TYR A 38 -5.84 -20.28 12.34
CA TYR A 38 -6.22 -20.98 11.08
C TYR A 38 -4.98 -21.49 10.33
N ALA A 39 -3.84 -20.83 10.42
CA ALA A 39 -2.61 -21.29 9.79
C ALA A 39 -2.14 -22.61 10.40
N GLU A 40 -2.15 -22.75 11.73
CA GLU A 40 -1.85 -23.98 12.44
C GLU A 40 -2.84 -25.09 12.05
N MET A 41 -4.14 -24.78 12.04
CA MET A 41 -5.17 -25.74 11.63
C MET A 41 -4.96 -26.23 10.20
N ASN A 42 -4.64 -25.34 9.27
CA ASN A 42 -4.44 -25.69 7.86
C ASN A 42 -3.18 -26.55 7.65
N ALA A 43 -2.10 -26.25 8.37
CA ALA A 43 -0.87 -27.06 8.33
C ALA A 43 -1.15 -28.48 8.85
N TRP A 44 -1.81 -28.59 9.99
CA TRP A 44 -2.21 -29.86 10.56
C TRP A 44 -3.15 -30.65 9.62
N LEU A 45 -4.15 -29.96 9.02
CA LEU A 45 -5.12 -30.58 8.12
C LEU A 45 -4.44 -31.14 6.87
N LEU A 46 -3.48 -30.40 6.29
CA LEU A 46 -2.70 -30.88 5.16
C LEU A 46 -1.93 -32.14 5.49
N GLU A 47 -1.28 -32.20 6.65
CA GLU A 47 -0.55 -33.39 7.14
C GLU A 47 -1.49 -34.58 7.31
N GLN A 48 -2.67 -34.37 7.92
CA GLN A 48 -3.68 -35.42 8.09
C GLN A 48 -4.22 -35.93 6.73
N CYS A 49 -4.45 -35.06 5.76
CA CYS A 49 -4.90 -35.44 4.44
C CYS A 49 -3.86 -36.31 3.72
N VAL A 50 -2.58 -35.90 3.75
CA VAL A 50 -1.48 -36.66 3.14
C VAL A 50 -1.29 -38.02 3.84
N SER A 51 -1.27 -38.03 5.16
CA SER A 51 -1.16 -39.26 5.96
C SER A 51 -2.30 -40.24 5.64
N SER A 52 -3.54 -39.72 5.60
CA SER A 52 -4.72 -40.50 5.22
C SER A 52 -4.63 -41.07 3.80
N ALA A 53 -4.19 -40.28 2.83
CA ALA A 53 -4.05 -40.73 1.44
C ALA A 53 -2.98 -41.83 1.29
N ARG A 54 -1.91 -41.77 2.10
CA ARG A 54 -0.87 -42.80 2.16
C ARG A 54 -1.35 -44.12 2.78
N ALA A 55 -2.22 -44.02 3.79
CA ALA A 55 -2.74 -45.18 4.53
C ALA A 55 -3.90 -45.86 3.81
N GLN A 56 -4.67 -45.15 3.01
CA GLN A 56 -5.85 -45.68 2.30
C GLN A 56 -5.48 -46.36 0.99
N ARG A 57 -6.07 -47.53 0.74
CA ARG A 57 -6.02 -48.19 -0.55
C ARG A 57 -6.90 -47.46 -1.55
N HIS A 58 -6.44 -47.38 -2.79
CA HIS A 58 -7.23 -46.78 -3.86
C HIS A 58 -8.46 -47.64 -4.18
N PRO A 59 -9.67 -47.04 -4.30
CA PRO A 59 -10.90 -47.85 -4.48
C PRO A 59 -10.96 -48.67 -5.76
N GLU A 60 -10.32 -48.17 -6.83
CA GLU A 60 -10.30 -48.85 -8.16
C GLU A 60 -9.01 -49.63 -8.41
N ILE A 61 -7.94 -49.31 -7.69
CA ILE A 61 -6.61 -49.96 -7.84
C ILE A 61 -6.15 -50.43 -6.47
N PRO A 62 -6.71 -51.54 -5.93
CA PRO A 62 -6.51 -51.97 -4.53
C PRO A 62 -5.06 -52.25 -4.14
N ASP A 63 -4.20 -52.54 -5.11
CA ASP A 63 -2.77 -52.82 -4.90
C ASP A 63 -1.93 -51.59 -4.60
N ARG A 64 -2.52 -50.37 -4.78
CA ARG A 64 -1.86 -49.07 -4.53
C ARG A 64 -2.63 -48.26 -3.53
N SER A 65 -1.90 -47.38 -2.81
CA SER A 65 -2.51 -46.38 -2.00
C SER A 65 -3.06 -45.21 -2.87
N VAL A 66 -3.97 -44.44 -2.31
CA VAL A 66 -4.47 -43.20 -2.95
C VAL A 66 -3.31 -42.25 -3.28
N TRP A 67 -2.30 -42.18 -2.39
CA TRP A 67 -1.13 -41.35 -2.58
C TRP A 67 -0.26 -41.81 -3.75
N GLU A 68 0.00 -43.10 -3.88
CA GLU A 68 0.79 -43.67 -5.01
C GLU A 68 0.11 -43.43 -6.37
N VAL A 69 -1.21 -43.52 -6.43
CA VAL A 69 -1.96 -43.17 -7.64
C VAL A 69 -1.86 -41.69 -7.96
N PHE A 70 -2.03 -40.82 -6.95
CA PHE A 70 -1.87 -39.38 -7.10
C PHE A 70 -0.47 -38.99 -7.62
N GLU A 71 0.60 -39.56 -7.06
CA GLU A 71 1.97 -39.30 -7.53
C GLU A 71 2.18 -39.74 -8.99
N ALA A 72 1.54 -40.82 -9.42
CA ALA A 72 1.60 -41.28 -10.82
C ALA A 72 0.82 -40.35 -11.77
N GLU A 73 -0.28 -39.76 -11.32
CA GLU A 73 -1.10 -38.82 -12.09
C GLU A 73 -0.51 -37.38 -12.11
N ARG A 74 0.28 -37.03 -11.12
CA ARG A 74 0.80 -35.66 -10.90
C ARG A 74 1.45 -35.03 -12.15
N PRO A 75 2.24 -35.73 -12.97
CA PRO A 75 2.80 -35.15 -14.18
C PRO A 75 1.77 -34.79 -15.25
N SER A 76 0.57 -35.41 -15.19
CA SER A 76 -0.54 -35.15 -16.12
C SER A 76 -1.51 -34.10 -15.67
N LEU A 77 -1.35 -33.57 -14.42
CA LEU A 77 -2.19 -32.52 -13.87
C LEU A 77 -1.84 -31.17 -14.47
N VAL A 78 -2.86 -30.35 -14.66
CA VAL A 78 -2.66 -28.95 -15.07
C VAL A 78 -1.87 -28.22 -13.98
N PRO A 79 -0.76 -27.53 -14.33
CA PRO A 79 0.01 -26.78 -13.35
C PRO A 79 -0.87 -25.76 -12.61
N TYR A 80 -0.80 -25.79 -11.29
CA TYR A 80 -1.53 -24.83 -10.45
C TYR A 80 -0.82 -23.49 -10.43
N ALA A 81 -1.48 -22.44 -10.93
CA ALA A 81 -0.88 -21.11 -11.13
C ALA A 81 -0.80 -20.25 -9.86
N GLY A 82 -1.24 -20.73 -8.71
CA GLY A 82 -1.20 -19.99 -7.46
C GLY A 82 -2.33 -20.34 -6.49
N HIS A 83 -2.31 -19.73 -5.30
CA HIS A 83 -3.37 -19.93 -4.31
C HIS A 83 -4.70 -19.32 -4.79
N PHE A 84 -5.78 -20.03 -4.51
CA PHE A 84 -7.13 -19.49 -4.74
C PHE A 84 -7.30 -18.19 -3.92
N ASP A 85 -7.61 -17.10 -4.61
CA ASP A 85 -7.86 -15.79 -3.99
C ASP A 85 -9.28 -15.75 -3.42
N GLY A 86 -9.47 -16.37 -2.27
CA GLY A 86 -10.76 -16.53 -1.61
C GLY A 86 -11.17 -15.29 -0.81
N PHE A 87 -12.13 -14.53 -1.31
CA PHE A 87 -12.71 -13.38 -0.61
C PHE A 87 -14.24 -13.35 -0.80
N HIS A 88 -14.89 -12.62 0.07
CA HIS A 88 -16.31 -12.26 -0.09
C HIS A 88 -16.40 -10.83 -0.64
N ALA A 89 -16.96 -10.70 -1.84
CA ALA A 89 -17.13 -9.42 -2.51
C ALA A 89 -18.43 -8.75 -2.10
N VAL A 90 -18.35 -7.47 -1.69
CA VAL A 90 -19.53 -6.67 -1.31
C VAL A 90 -19.44 -5.28 -1.94
N PRO A 91 -20.41 -4.85 -2.73
CA PRO A 91 -20.47 -3.49 -3.22
C PRO A 91 -20.71 -2.51 -2.08
N ALA A 92 -20.01 -1.37 -2.10
CA ALA A 92 -20.13 -0.35 -1.08
C ALA A 92 -19.98 1.06 -1.67
N SER A 93 -20.36 2.07 -0.89
CA SER A 93 -20.18 3.48 -1.22
C SER A 93 -19.15 4.13 -0.34
N VAL A 94 -18.43 5.12 -0.89
CA VAL A 94 -17.44 5.91 -0.17
C VAL A 94 -18.11 7.19 0.37
N SER A 95 -17.99 7.41 1.67
CA SER A 95 -18.48 8.64 2.30
C SER A 95 -17.61 9.86 1.91
N LYS A 96 -18.13 11.08 2.09
CA LYS A 96 -17.38 12.34 1.89
C LYS A 96 -16.14 12.47 2.79
N THR A 97 -16.05 11.64 3.83
CA THR A 97 -14.90 11.56 4.75
C THR A 97 -13.94 10.42 4.41
N CYS A 98 -13.97 9.93 3.17
CA CYS A 98 -13.10 8.85 2.67
C CYS A 98 -13.22 7.54 3.48
N LEU A 99 -14.43 7.19 3.91
CA LEU A 99 -14.69 5.97 4.69
C LEU A 99 -15.69 5.07 3.97
N VAL A 100 -15.42 3.78 4.01
CA VAL A 100 -16.29 2.70 3.57
C VAL A 100 -16.77 1.93 4.79
N ARG A 101 -18.05 1.55 4.82
CA ARG A 101 -18.62 0.71 5.88
C ARG A 101 -18.61 -0.74 5.46
N PHE A 102 -18.10 -1.59 6.34
CA PHE A 102 -18.17 -3.04 6.21
C PHE A 102 -18.23 -3.68 7.60
N ASP A 103 -19.10 -4.65 7.80
CA ASP A 103 -19.23 -5.47 9.03
C ASP A 103 -19.29 -4.62 10.32
N ASN A 104 -20.15 -3.56 10.32
CA ASN A 104 -20.32 -2.57 11.40
C ASN A 104 -19.07 -1.73 11.73
N ASN A 105 -18.02 -1.80 10.93
CA ASN A 105 -16.81 -1.01 11.05
C ASN A 105 -16.65 -0.04 9.88
N ARG A 106 -15.69 0.86 9.95
CA ARG A 106 -15.35 1.82 8.91
C ARG A 106 -13.88 1.69 8.57
N TYR A 107 -13.58 1.72 7.28
CA TYR A 107 -12.23 1.61 6.75
C TYR A 107 -11.94 2.78 5.83
N SER A 108 -10.79 3.41 5.99
CA SER A 108 -10.42 4.54 5.14
C SER A 108 -10.02 4.09 3.74
N VAL A 109 -10.25 4.95 2.76
CA VAL A 109 -9.80 4.76 1.38
C VAL A 109 -9.14 6.01 0.86
N GLN A 110 -8.34 5.86 -0.18
CA GLN A 110 -7.73 7.00 -0.87
C GLN A 110 -8.78 8.05 -1.23
N SER A 111 -8.47 9.31 -0.97
CA SER A 111 -9.41 10.44 -1.16
C SER A 111 -9.96 10.56 -2.59
N ARG A 112 -9.23 10.04 -3.59
CA ARG A 112 -9.68 9.98 -4.99
C ARG A 112 -10.88 9.06 -5.22
N ALA A 113 -11.13 8.13 -4.30
CA ALA A 113 -12.24 7.18 -4.42
C ALA A 113 -13.60 7.76 -4.02
N VAL A 114 -13.63 8.95 -3.43
CA VAL A 114 -14.88 9.61 -2.97
C VAL A 114 -15.82 9.88 -4.14
N GLY A 115 -17.11 9.60 -3.93
CA GLY A 115 -18.18 9.89 -4.89
C GLY A 115 -18.42 8.81 -5.96
N ARG A 116 -17.67 7.71 -5.94
CA ARG A 116 -17.85 6.58 -6.84
C ARG A 116 -18.01 5.27 -6.06
N PRO A 117 -18.69 4.26 -6.62
CA PRO A 117 -18.82 2.95 -5.99
C PRO A 117 -17.46 2.26 -5.86
N VAL A 118 -17.36 1.39 -4.86
CA VAL A 118 -16.21 0.54 -4.60
C VAL A 118 -16.68 -0.88 -4.32
N GLU A 119 -15.78 -1.84 -4.45
CA GLU A 119 -16.00 -3.21 -4.05
C GLU A 119 -15.11 -3.56 -2.87
N VAL A 120 -15.69 -4.11 -1.82
CA VAL A 120 -14.98 -4.58 -0.63
C VAL A 120 -14.73 -6.06 -0.79
N HIS A 121 -13.46 -6.47 -0.86
CA HIS A 121 -13.01 -7.85 -0.83
C HIS A 121 -12.65 -8.21 0.61
N ALA A 122 -13.55 -8.94 1.27
CA ALA A 122 -13.36 -9.36 2.65
C ALA A 122 -12.66 -10.72 2.71
N TYR A 123 -11.42 -10.71 3.10
CA TYR A 123 -10.61 -11.89 3.42
C TYR A 123 -10.79 -12.30 4.88
N ALA A 124 -10.14 -13.39 5.27
CA ALA A 124 -10.17 -13.87 6.65
C ALA A 124 -9.62 -12.83 7.64
N GLU A 125 -8.49 -12.18 7.33
CA GLU A 125 -7.77 -11.29 8.25
C GLU A 125 -7.57 -9.86 7.71
N ARG A 126 -7.97 -9.59 6.46
CA ARG A 126 -7.82 -8.26 5.84
C ARG A 126 -9.05 -7.86 5.03
N ILE A 127 -9.19 -6.56 4.83
CA ILE A 127 -10.20 -5.93 3.98
C ILE A 127 -9.47 -5.17 2.89
N VAL A 128 -9.65 -5.58 1.63
CA VAL A 128 -9.14 -4.87 0.47
C VAL A 128 -10.30 -4.16 -0.22
N ILE A 129 -10.15 -2.87 -0.47
CA ILE A 129 -11.19 -2.06 -1.11
C ILE A 129 -10.69 -1.67 -2.49
N ARG A 130 -11.47 -2.00 -3.51
CA ARG A 130 -11.11 -1.80 -4.91
C ARG A 130 -12.08 -0.84 -5.60
N GLN A 131 -11.54 -0.08 -6.55
CA GLN A 131 -12.28 0.80 -7.44
C GLN A 131 -11.68 0.69 -8.84
N ASP A 132 -12.51 0.41 -9.83
CA ASP A 132 -12.08 0.27 -11.24
C ASP A 132 -10.87 -0.69 -11.42
N GLY A 133 -10.83 -1.77 -10.64
CA GLY A 133 -9.74 -2.74 -10.68
C GLY A 133 -8.50 -2.37 -9.84
N GLU A 134 -8.40 -1.13 -9.32
CA GLU A 134 -7.27 -0.68 -8.49
C GLU A 134 -7.59 -0.78 -6.99
N THR A 135 -6.57 -1.08 -6.18
CA THR A 135 -6.70 -1.06 -4.73
C THR A 135 -6.65 0.37 -4.22
N VAL A 136 -7.72 0.79 -3.53
CA VAL A 136 -7.85 2.12 -2.91
C VAL A 136 -7.82 2.08 -1.39
N GLY A 137 -7.79 0.89 -0.79
CA GLY A 137 -7.61 0.66 0.64
C GLY A 137 -7.26 -0.80 0.92
N ASP A 138 -6.35 -1.02 1.86
CA ASP A 138 -5.99 -2.35 2.37
C ASP A 138 -5.76 -2.23 3.89
N HIS A 139 -6.53 -2.97 4.66
CA HIS A 139 -6.56 -2.84 6.11
C HIS A 139 -6.66 -4.20 6.80
N PRO A 140 -6.12 -4.34 8.01
CA PRO A 140 -6.46 -5.46 8.88
C PRO A 140 -7.97 -5.51 9.12
N ARG A 141 -8.56 -6.70 9.07
CA ARG A 141 -9.98 -6.88 9.34
C ARG A 141 -10.26 -6.75 10.85
N CYS A 142 -11.20 -5.89 11.19
CA CYS A 142 -11.71 -5.77 12.56
C CYS A 142 -12.97 -6.61 12.75
N PHE A 143 -12.98 -7.47 13.76
CA PHE A 143 -14.12 -8.31 14.14
C PHE A 143 -14.98 -7.68 15.26
N GLY A 144 -14.54 -6.55 15.82
CA GLY A 144 -15.34 -5.74 16.74
C GLY A 144 -16.43 -4.92 16.03
N ARG A 145 -17.08 -4.03 16.76
CA ARG A 145 -18.13 -3.15 16.21
C ARG A 145 -17.80 -1.69 16.48
N GLY A 146 -18.22 -0.80 15.56
CA GLY A 146 -18.11 0.64 15.72
C GLY A 146 -16.68 1.21 15.58
N GLN A 147 -15.72 0.40 15.19
CA GLN A 147 -14.34 0.84 15.00
C GLN A 147 -14.18 1.58 13.69
N THR A 148 -13.20 2.50 13.67
CA THR A 148 -12.77 3.16 12.43
C THR A 148 -11.27 2.95 12.27
N VAL A 149 -10.89 2.27 11.20
CA VAL A 149 -9.50 1.99 10.83
C VAL A 149 -9.06 3.03 9.81
N TYR A 150 -8.07 3.80 10.18
CA TYR A 150 -7.49 4.84 9.32
C TYR A 150 -6.13 4.43 8.79
N ASP A 151 -5.91 4.67 7.50
CA ASP A 151 -4.58 4.87 6.94
C ASP A 151 -4.41 6.37 6.66
N PRO A 152 -3.53 7.09 7.38
CA PRO A 152 -3.33 8.52 7.20
C PRO A 152 -2.90 8.92 5.79
N TRP A 153 -2.19 8.04 5.08
CA TRP A 153 -1.76 8.28 3.70
C TRP A 153 -2.92 8.52 2.73
N HIS A 154 -4.08 7.95 3.00
CA HIS A 154 -5.30 8.16 2.20
C HIS A 154 -5.75 9.61 2.18
N TYR A 155 -5.38 10.39 3.20
CA TYR A 155 -5.82 11.77 3.40
C TYR A 155 -4.77 12.81 3.02
N VAL A 156 -3.52 12.42 2.76
CA VAL A 156 -2.45 13.36 2.41
C VAL A 156 -2.82 14.27 1.23
N PRO A 157 -3.46 13.79 0.13
CA PRO A 157 -3.82 14.65 -0.98
C PRO A 157 -4.81 15.78 -0.62
N VAL A 158 -5.62 15.59 0.41
CA VAL A 158 -6.61 16.60 0.82
C VAL A 158 -6.08 17.55 1.91
N LEU A 159 -4.96 17.23 2.55
CA LEU A 159 -4.31 18.11 3.54
C LEU A 159 -3.85 19.43 2.92
N ALA A 160 -3.48 19.46 1.64
CA ALA A 160 -3.08 20.69 0.96
C ALA A 160 -4.15 21.79 1.06
N ARG A 161 -5.45 21.41 1.11
CA ARG A 161 -6.57 22.33 1.27
C ARG A 161 -6.79 22.78 2.71
N LYS A 162 -6.37 21.98 3.69
CA LYS A 162 -6.56 22.23 5.12
C LYS A 162 -5.38 21.69 5.95
N PRO A 163 -4.19 22.32 5.88
CA PRO A 163 -2.98 21.82 6.55
C PRO A 163 -3.13 21.61 8.05
N GLY A 164 -3.87 22.48 8.74
CA GLY A 164 -4.13 22.34 10.16
C GLY A 164 -4.88 21.06 10.58
N ALA A 165 -5.47 20.33 9.64
CA ALA A 165 -6.05 19.03 9.93
C ALA A 165 -4.99 17.98 10.31
N LEU A 166 -3.72 18.19 9.95
CA LEU A 166 -2.61 17.33 10.34
C LEU A 166 -2.48 17.20 11.87
N ARG A 167 -2.77 18.26 12.62
CA ARG A 167 -2.73 18.26 14.11
C ARG A 167 -3.93 17.58 14.75
N ASN A 168 -5.13 17.88 14.25
CA ASN A 168 -6.38 17.60 14.97
C ASN A 168 -7.28 16.59 14.26
N GLY A 169 -6.96 16.22 13.01
CA GLY A 169 -7.77 15.27 12.23
C GLY A 169 -7.72 13.87 12.82
N ALA A 170 -8.88 13.21 12.92
CA ALA A 170 -8.98 11.87 13.47
C ALA A 170 -8.00 10.85 12.82
N PRO A 171 -7.73 10.88 11.49
CA PRO A 171 -6.77 9.98 10.86
C PRO A 171 -5.33 10.14 11.35
N PHE A 172 -4.97 11.31 11.89
CA PHE A 172 -3.58 11.67 12.21
C PHE A 172 -3.25 11.62 13.71
N LYS A 173 -4.25 11.46 14.59
CA LYS A 173 -4.06 11.49 16.04
C LYS A 173 -3.08 10.45 16.57
N ALA A 174 -3.09 9.26 15.99
CA ALA A 174 -2.20 8.16 16.36
C ALA A 174 -1.09 7.91 15.32
N TRP A 175 -0.90 8.86 14.39
CA TRP A 175 0.06 8.68 13.32
C TRP A 175 1.48 8.98 13.78
N SER A 176 2.33 7.99 13.76
CA SER A 176 3.75 8.12 14.00
C SER A 176 4.49 8.06 12.66
N LEU A 177 5.14 9.15 12.29
CA LEU A 177 5.98 9.19 11.10
C LEU A 177 7.36 8.55 11.39
N PRO A 178 7.94 7.81 10.43
CA PRO A 178 9.21 7.15 10.66
C PRO A 178 10.39 8.14 10.73
N GLY A 179 11.45 7.72 11.39
CA GLY A 179 12.81 8.21 11.41
C GLY A 179 13.02 9.71 11.21
N ALA A 180 13.61 10.11 10.08
CA ALA A 180 13.97 11.49 9.79
C ALA A 180 12.73 12.35 9.48
N LEU A 181 11.72 11.78 8.84
CA LEU A 181 10.46 12.47 8.51
C LEU A 181 9.75 12.92 9.81
N GLY A 182 9.69 12.04 10.82
CA GLY A 182 9.15 12.37 12.14
C GLY A 182 9.96 13.47 12.85
N ARG A 183 11.30 13.44 12.74
CA ARG A 183 12.15 14.51 13.31
C ARG A 183 11.97 15.85 12.62
N VAL A 184 11.77 15.86 11.29
CA VAL A 184 11.43 17.09 10.55
C VAL A 184 10.08 17.62 11.03
N GLN A 185 9.07 16.76 11.19
CA GLN A 185 7.76 17.16 11.74
C GLN A 185 7.92 17.82 13.10
N GLN A 186 8.70 17.24 14.01
CA GLN A 186 8.95 17.83 15.34
C GLN A 186 9.59 19.22 15.25
N LYS A 187 10.57 19.43 14.34
CA LYS A 187 11.20 20.73 14.13
C LYS A 187 10.28 21.78 13.50
N LEU A 188 9.30 21.35 12.72
CA LEU A 188 8.29 22.23 12.13
C LEU A 188 7.12 22.51 13.08
N THR A 189 6.90 21.67 14.08
CA THR A 189 5.86 21.86 15.08
C THR A 189 6.08 23.18 15.85
N GLY A 190 5.03 23.99 15.97
CA GLY A 190 5.07 25.30 16.65
C GLY A 190 5.43 26.47 15.74
N ARG A 191 5.86 26.25 14.49
CA ARG A 191 6.02 27.32 13.51
C ARG A 191 4.66 27.72 12.93
N SER A 192 4.48 28.98 12.59
CA SER A 192 3.22 29.49 12.03
C SER A 192 2.80 28.82 10.73
N ASP A 193 3.75 28.41 9.90
CA ASP A 193 3.58 27.72 8.62
C ASP A 193 4.01 26.25 8.65
N GLY A 194 4.35 25.72 9.83
CA GLY A 194 4.93 24.39 10.00
C GLY A 194 4.06 23.26 9.46
N ASP A 195 2.74 23.32 9.68
CA ASP A 195 1.80 22.31 9.16
C ASP A 195 1.76 22.34 7.63
N ARG A 196 1.80 23.52 7.01
CA ARG A 196 1.82 23.67 5.56
C ARG A 196 3.09 23.08 4.98
N GLN A 197 4.24 23.43 5.54
CA GLN A 197 5.53 22.87 5.12
C GLN A 197 5.56 21.34 5.26
N MET A 198 5.02 20.82 6.37
CA MET A 198 4.95 19.37 6.56
C MET A 198 4.03 18.68 5.54
N VAL A 199 2.91 19.30 5.21
CA VAL A 199 1.98 18.78 4.17
C VAL A 199 2.64 18.76 2.79
N ASP A 200 3.43 19.80 2.44
CA ASP A 200 4.18 19.85 1.20
C ASP A 200 5.18 18.68 1.11
N ILE A 201 5.90 18.39 2.20
CA ILE A 201 6.82 17.25 2.28
C ILE A 201 6.06 15.92 2.18
N LEU A 202 4.97 15.74 2.92
CA LEU A 202 4.15 14.52 2.86
C LEU A 202 3.59 14.26 1.47
N GLY A 203 3.23 15.33 0.75
CA GLY A 203 2.74 15.24 -0.63
C GLY A 203 3.76 14.57 -1.56
N THR A 204 5.06 14.81 -1.35
CA THR A 204 6.10 14.19 -2.18
C THR A 204 6.26 12.68 -1.96
N VAL A 205 5.82 12.16 -0.83
CA VAL A 205 5.84 10.71 -0.57
C VAL A 205 4.98 9.95 -1.59
N LEU A 206 3.91 10.57 -2.06
CA LEU A 206 3.00 9.96 -3.04
C LEU A 206 3.63 9.86 -4.45
N THR A 207 4.64 10.68 -4.73
CA THR A 207 5.33 10.71 -6.04
C THR A 207 6.70 10.05 -5.99
N ASP A 208 7.47 10.29 -4.94
CA ASP A 208 8.86 9.84 -4.81
C ASP A 208 9.03 8.58 -3.96
N GLY A 209 7.99 8.22 -3.23
CA GLY A 209 8.02 7.13 -2.27
C GLY A 209 8.64 7.50 -0.93
N LEU A 210 8.24 6.77 0.10
CA LEU A 210 8.64 7.05 1.49
C LEU A 210 10.15 6.99 1.70
N ALA A 211 10.84 6.02 1.10
CA ALA A 211 12.28 5.84 1.29
C ALA A 211 13.11 7.02 0.74
N ALA A 212 12.73 7.57 -0.42
CA ALA A 212 13.40 8.71 -1.02
C ALA A 212 13.21 9.99 -0.17
N VAL A 213 11.97 10.22 0.30
CA VAL A 213 11.66 11.38 1.14
C VAL A 213 12.32 11.26 2.51
N GLU A 214 12.36 10.08 3.10
CA GLU A 214 13.06 9.81 4.36
C GLU A 214 14.56 10.13 4.25
N ALA A 215 15.20 9.69 3.16
CA ALA A 215 16.61 9.99 2.90
C ALA A 215 16.86 11.49 2.67
N ALA A 216 15.94 12.17 1.98
CA ALA A 216 16.03 13.62 1.80
C ALA A 216 15.84 14.39 3.11
N CYS A 217 14.91 13.94 3.96
CA CYS A 217 14.73 14.49 5.30
C CYS A 217 15.97 14.30 6.19
N ALA A 218 16.63 13.14 6.11
CA ALA A 218 17.87 12.89 6.84
C ALA A 218 18.98 13.84 6.41
N GLU A 219 19.15 14.07 5.11
CA GLU A 219 20.13 15.03 4.55
C GLU A 219 19.79 16.47 4.95
N ALA A 220 18.51 16.86 4.89
CA ALA A 220 18.04 18.18 5.31
C ALA A 220 18.30 18.44 6.81
N LEU A 221 18.13 17.42 7.65
CA LEU A 221 18.44 17.47 9.08
C LEU A 221 19.93 17.68 9.34
N ALA A 222 20.80 16.98 8.62
CA ALA A 222 22.25 17.11 8.71
C ALA A 222 22.73 18.51 8.27
N GLY A 223 22.10 19.05 7.20
CA GLY A 223 22.41 20.39 6.68
C GLY A 223 21.65 21.54 7.37
N ASN A 224 20.91 21.25 8.44
CA ASN A 224 20.04 22.23 9.16
C ASN A 224 19.02 22.97 8.28
N ALA A 225 18.64 22.37 7.14
CA ALA A 225 17.69 22.90 6.15
C ALA A 225 16.31 22.19 6.21
N CYS A 226 15.75 22.07 7.40
CA CYS A 226 14.57 21.23 7.70
C CYS A 226 13.24 21.75 7.17
N GLY A 227 13.18 22.89 6.48
CA GLY A 227 11.96 23.41 5.86
C GLY A 227 11.60 22.64 4.58
N SER A 228 10.33 22.80 4.12
CA SER A 228 9.87 22.15 2.89
C SER A 228 10.76 22.50 1.69
N GLY A 229 11.20 23.76 1.54
CA GLY A 229 12.11 24.17 0.47
C GLY A 229 13.43 23.41 0.47
N GLY A 230 14.02 23.15 1.63
CA GLY A 230 15.27 22.37 1.75
C GLY A 230 15.08 20.92 1.32
N VAL A 231 14.04 20.25 1.85
CA VAL A 231 13.73 18.86 1.50
C VAL A 231 13.38 18.71 0.02
N LEU A 232 12.55 19.59 -0.52
CA LEU A 232 12.14 19.56 -1.94
C LEU A 232 13.33 19.80 -2.87
N ASN A 233 14.27 20.69 -2.51
CA ASN A 233 15.49 20.91 -3.28
C ASN A 233 16.37 19.65 -3.32
N ILE A 234 16.53 18.98 -2.18
CA ILE A 234 17.28 17.73 -2.09
C ILE A 234 16.63 16.65 -2.98
N LEU A 235 15.30 16.50 -2.89
CA LEU A 235 14.54 15.57 -3.74
C LEU A 235 14.72 15.88 -5.22
N SER A 236 14.62 17.14 -5.61
CA SER A 236 14.82 17.57 -7.00
C SER A 236 16.22 17.21 -7.52
N ARG A 237 17.26 17.42 -6.72
CA ARG A 237 18.64 17.02 -7.08
C ARG A 237 18.80 15.51 -7.22
N ARG A 238 18.07 14.72 -6.41
CA ARG A 238 18.13 13.26 -6.46
C ARG A 238 17.34 12.65 -7.61
N ARG A 239 16.28 13.31 -8.07
CA ARG A 239 15.44 12.82 -9.19
C ARG A 239 16.18 12.81 -10.52
N ALA A 240 17.04 13.78 -10.76
CA ALA A 240 17.84 13.84 -11.98
C ALA A 240 19.13 14.65 -11.74
N PRO A 241 20.27 14.01 -11.57
CA PRO A 241 21.50 14.64 -12.01
C PRO A 241 21.41 14.69 -13.55
N MET A 242 20.86 15.76 -14.13
CA MET A 242 21.17 16.04 -15.52
C MET A 242 22.70 16.25 -15.55
N PRO A 243 23.46 15.37 -16.26
CA PRO A 243 24.86 15.70 -16.50
C PRO A 243 24.88 17.06 -17.16
N PRO A 244 25.77 17.98 -16.76
CA PRO A 244 25.88 19.25 -17.43
C PRO A 244 26.08 18.94 -18.92
N VAL A 245 25.16 19.42 -19.73
CA VAL A 245 25.33 19.33 -21.20
C VAL A 245 26.55 20.19 -21.49
N THR A 246 27.69 19.53 -21.67
CA THR A 246 28.90 20.19 -22.09
C THR A 246 28.66 20.60 -23.53
N ILE A 247 28.22 21.85 -23.73
CA ILE A 247 28.09 22.41 -25.07
C ILE A 247 29.52 22.57 -25.58
N ALA A 248 29.89 21.76 -26.57
CA ALA A 248 31.13 21.97 -27.30
C ALA A 248 30.99 23.28 -28.05
N THR A 249 31.55 24.34 -27.47
CA THR A 249 31.55 25.68 -28.10
C THR A 249 32.52 25.66 -29.27
N PRO A 250 32.05 25.91 -30.52
CA PRO A 250 32.97 26.06 -31.65
C PRO A 250 34.06 27.10 -31.35
N ASP A 251 35.27 26.90 -31.86
CA ASP A 251 36.42 27.79 -31.55
C ASP A 251 36.15 29.25 -31.88
N ALA A 252 35.31 29.53 -32.91
CA ALA A 252 34.88 30.87 -33.26
C ALA A 252 34.02 31.57 -32.19
N LEU A 253 33.41 30.81 -31.26
CA LEU A 253 32.59 31.33 -30.17
C LEU A 253 33.25 31.20 -28.77
N ARG A 254 34.53 30.75 -28.74
CA ARG A 254 35.30 30.78 -27.51
C ARG A 254 35.75 32.21 -27.20
N LEU A 255 35.49 32.61 -25.96
CA LEU A 255 35.98 33.91 -25.48
C LEU A 255 37.52 33.92 -25.54
N GLN A 256 38.08 34.82 -26.33
CA GLN A 256 39.54 35.00 -26.41
C GLN A 256 40.15 35.66 -25.17
N HIS A 257 39.32 36.34 -24.38
CA HIS A 257 39.69 36.95 -23.13
C HIS A 257 38.68 36.58 -22.02
N PRO A 258 39.12 36.28 -20.79
CA PRO A 258 38.21 36.04 -19.68
C PRO A 258 37.37 37.30 -19.42
N PRO A 259 36.03 37.19 -19.27
CA PRO A 259 35.20 38.33 -18.94
C PRO A 259 35.56 38.84 -17.56
N LEU A 260 36.18 40.03 -17.50
CA LEU A 260 36.40 40.74 -16.25
C LEU A 260 35.13 41.52 -15.90
N ALA A 261 34.52 41.22 -14.77
CA ALA A 261 33.35 41.95 -14.26
C ALA A 261 33.86 43.31 -13.73
N ASP A 262 33.58 44.38 -14.51
CA ASP A 262 33.80 45.72 -14.02
C ASP A 262 32.56 46.23 -13.30
N CYS A 263 32.51 46.01 -11.97
CA CYS A 263 31.40 46.45 -11.10
C CYS A 263 31.34 48.00 -11.01
N ALA A 264 32.44 48.73 -11.24
CA ALA A 264 32.49 50.18 -11.20
C ALA A 264 31.62 50.82 -12.32
N ARG A 265 31.41 50.10 -13.44
CA ARG A 265 30.47 50.52 -14.51
C ARG A 265 29.06 50.79 -14.05
N TYR A 266 28.62 50.18 -12.95
CA TYR A 266 27.26 50.32 -12.39
C TYR A 266 27.17 51.39 -11.30
N ASP A 267 28.28 51.98 -10.85
CA ASP A 267 28.28 53.03 -9.85
C ASP A 267 27.63 54.35 -10.33
N THR A 268 27.58 54.54 -11.65
CA THR A 268 26.85 55.64 -12.28
C THR A 268 25.32 55.51 -12.16
N LEU A 269 24.82 54.32 -11.83
CA LEU A 269 23.39 54.06 -11.59
C LEU A 269 22.96 54.37 -10.16
N ARG A 270 23.91 54.56 -9.24
CA ARG A 270 23.61 55.12 -7.89
C ARG A 270 23.22 56.57 -8.05
N ARG A 271 21.95 56.89 -7.85
CA ARG A 271 21.50 58.28 -7.72
C ARG A 271 22.30 58.96 -6.57
N PRO A 272 22.94 60.08 -6.81
CA PRO A 272 23.46 60.85 -5.69
C PRO A 272 22.31 61.22 -4.77
N ASP A 273 22.47 60.90 -3.48
CA ASP A 273 21.55 61.39 -2.44
C ASP A 273 21.52 62.91 -2.53
N HIS A 274 20.42 63.44 -3.08
CA HIS A 274 20.14 64.87 -2.92
C HIS A 274 19.75 65.06 -1.47
N GLY A 275 20.76 65.42 -0.65
CA GLY A 275 20.52 65.95 0.68
C GLY A 275 19.59 67.18 0.51
N ALA A 276 18.41 67.07 1.11
CA ALA A 276 17.51 68.24 1.27
C ALA A 276 18.16 69.29 2.18
N PRO A 277 17.93 70.56 1.92
CA PRO A 277 18.39 71.67 2.77
C PRO A 277 17.79 71.66 4.19
#